data_b69ccba21eae38baa53f54fa453d77f3
#
_entry.id   b69ccba21eae38baa53f54fa453d77f3
#
_cell.length_a   1.000
_cell.length_b   1.000
_cell.length_c   1.000
_cell.angle_alpha   90.00
_cell.angle_beta   90.00
_cell.angle_gamma   90.00
#
_symmetry.space_group_name_H-M   'P 1'
#
loop_
_entity.id
_entity.type
_entity.pdbx_description
1 polymer ?
#
loop_
_entity_poly.entity_id
_entity_poly.type
_entity_poly.pdbx_seq_one_letter_code
_entity_poly.pdbx_strand_id
1 'polypeptide(L)'
;RMVAVTDREKLAAMGALYSKQWDSYTSGMRAEGEQLAIPRRKMMEAGDYLCEHFHTLPLVVVFCFNANHMAITDADLDRPSVVGGGSVYTAVQNLMLAARTEGVGCVLTTLLCFEESAVKELLEIPDPWGTCAHIPMGYPVLGGYGPTSRRPVSKMLYQNTWQTPADFG
;
A
#
# COMPACT_ATOMS: atom_id res chain seq x y z
N ARG A 1 -9.69 5.03 -11.73
CA ARG A 1 -10.37 6.12 -10.99
C ARG A 1 -9.92 6.11 -9.54
N MET A 2 -10.29 7.18 -8.80
CA MET A 2 -9.95 7.32 -7.39
C MET A 2 -11.15 7.88 -6.63
N VAL A 3 -11.28 7.50 -5.36
CA VAL A 3 -12.20 8.11 -4.40
C VAL A 3 -11.36 8.76 -3.30
N ALA A 4 -11.52 10.07 -3.10
CA ALA A 4 -10.90 10.80 -2.00
C ALA A 4 -11.89 10.84 -0.82
N VAL A 5 -11.54 10.19 0.27
CA VAL A 5 -12.39 10.03 1.46
C VAL A 5 -11.91 11.01 2.53
N THR A 6 -12.74 11.98 2.87
CA THR A 6 -12.51 12.96 3.95
C THR A 6 -13.62 12.93 5.01
N ASP A 7 -14.70 12.21 4.75
CA ASP A 7 -15.81 12.02 5.65
C ASP A 7 -15.38 11.23 6.89
N ARG A 8 -15.65 11.76 8.08
CA ARG A 8 -15.18 11.20 9.34
C ARG A 8 -15.81 9.84 9.69
N GLU A 9 -17.07 9.64 9.37
CA GLU A 9 -17.75 8.38 9.63
C GLU A 9 -17.25 7.29 8.71
N LYS A 10 -17.02 7.62 7.41
CA LYS A 10 -16.43 6.69 6.45
C LYS A 10 -14.98 6.36 6.81
N LEU A 11 -14.18 7.33 7.25
CA LEU A 11 -12.81 7.09 7.73
C LEU A 11 -12.79 6.18 8.98
N ALA A 12 -13.71 6.38 9.92
CA ALA A 12 -13.82 5.53 11.10
C ALA A 12 -14.21 4.09 10.72
N ALA A 13 -15.18 3.93 9.81
CA ALA A 13 -15.58 2.62 9.30
C ALA A 13 -14.43 1.90 8.56
N MET A 14 -13.70 2.61 7.69
CA MET A 14 -12.51 2.06 7.03
C MET A 14 -11.43 1.68 8.04
N GLY A 15 -11.24 2.47 9.10
CA GLY A 15 -10.29 2.19 10.16
C GLY A 15 -10.62 0.89 10.90
N ALA A 16 -11.89 0.63 11.19
CA ALA A 16 -12.33 -0.62 11.81
C ALA A 16 -12.03 -1.83 10.92
N LEU A 17 -12.30 -1.74 9.60
CA LEU A 17 -11.97 -2.78 8.64
C LEU A 17 -10.46 -3.00 8.53
N TYR A 18 -9.68 -1.92 8.50
CA TYR A 18 -8.22 -1.98 8.45
C TYR A 18 -7.65 -2.67 9.69
N SER A 19 -8.07 -2.28 10.89
CA SER A 19 -7.59 -2.84 12.15
C SER A 19 -7.86 -4.35 12.25
N LYS A 20 -9.04 -4.79 11.85
CA LYS A 20 -9.38 -6.22 11.78
C LYS A 20 -8.38 -7.00 10.92
N GLN A 21 -8.02 -6.49 9.76
CA GLN A 21 -7.09 -7.15 8.85
C GLN A 21 -5.63 -7.01 9.30
N TRP A 22 -5.28 -5.88 9.93
CA TRP A 22 -3.97 -5.70 10.52
C TRP A 22 -3.68 -6.69 11.64
N ASP A 23 -4.62 -6.91 12.54
CA ASP A 23 -4.50 -7.89 13.62
C ASP A 23 -4.31 -9.32 13.07
N SER A 24 -5.08 -9.69 12.05
CA SER A 24 -4.92 -10.97 11.37
C SER A 24 -3.55 -11.10 10.72
N TYR A 25 -3.12 -10.08 9.97
CA TYR A 25 -1.83 -10.06 9.27
C TYR A 25 -0.63 -10.12 10.22
N THR A 26 -0.73 -9.48 11.37
CA THR A 26 0.38 -9.41 12.35
C THR A 26 0.37 -10.51 13.40
N SER A 27 -0.65 -11.36 13.44
CA SER A 27 -0.83 -12.38 14.49
C SER A 27 0.39 -13.27 14.71
N GLY A 28 1.00 -13.77 13.65
CA GLY A 28 2.23 -14.57 13.72
C GLY A 28 3.44 -13.78 14.22
N MET A 29 3.59 -12.53 13.76
CA MET A 29 4.68 -11.66 14.20
C MET A 29 4.55 -11.27 15.68
N ARG A 30 3.32 -11.05 16.16
CA ARG A 30 3.04 -10.79 17.57
C ARG A 30 3.43 -11.98 18.47
N ALA A 31 3.25 -13.20 17.95
CA ALA A 31 3.65 -14.42 18.67
C ALA A 31 5.19 -14.57 18.81
N GLU A 32 5.98 -13.97 17.93
CA GLU A 32 7.44 -13.95 18.05
C GLU A 32 7.93 -13.08 19.23
N GLY A 33 7.12 -12.12 19.69
CA GLY A 33 7.43 -11.27 20.85
C GLY A 33 8.74 -10.50 20.71
N GLU A 34 9.59 -10.59 21.74
CA GLU A 34 10.90 -9.91 21.78
C GLU A 34 11.90 -10.43 20.75
N GLN A 35 11.71 -11.62 20.21
CA GLN A 35 12.58 -12.21 19.19
C GLN A 35 12.36 -11.59 17.81
N LEU A 36 11.28 -10.80 17.63
CA LEU A 36 10.99 -10.13 16.37
C LEU A 36 12.10 -9.13 16.00
N ALA A 37 12.62 -9.27 14.78
CA ALA A 37 13.68 -8.41 14.26
C ALA A 37 13.27 -6.92 14.28
N ILE A 38 14.20 -6.03 14.63
CA ILE A 38 13.95 -4.58 14.77
C ILE A 38 13.18 -3.95 13.59
N PRO A 39 13.50 -4.25 12.30
CA PRO A 39 12.74 -3.68 11.19
C PRO A 39 11.26 -4.08 11.18
N ARG A 40 10.96 -5.33 11.55
CA ARG A 40 9.57 -5.83 11.65
C ARG A 40 8.83 -5.20 12.83
N ARG A 41 9.52 -5.03 13.96
CA ARG A 41 8.95 -4.34 15.14
C ARG A 41 8.55 -2.92 14.79
N LYS A 42 9.44 -2.14 14.15
CA LYS A 42 9.12 -0.77 13.71
C LYS A 42 7.97 -0.71 12.71
N MET A 43 7.87 -1.70 11.83
CA MET A 43 6.74 -1.81 10.91
C MET A 43 5.43 -2.06 11.67
N MET A 44 5.45 -2.94 12.68
CA MET A 44 4.28 -3.21 13.53
C MET A 44 3.86 -1.98 14.32
N GLU A 45 4.81 -1.29 14.95
CA GLU A 45 4.55 -0.05 15.69
C GLU A 45 3.88 1.01 14.80
N ALA A 46 4.37 1.16 13.56
CA ALA A 46 3.78 2.10 12.60
C ALA A 46 2.36 1.69 12.15
N GLY A 47 2.12 0.39 11.98
CA GLY A 47 0.79 -0.12 11.61
C GLY A 47 -0.20 -0.05 12.78
N ASP A 48 0.24 -0.34 14.00
CA ASP A 48 -0.56 -0.20 15.22
C ASP A 48 -0.97 1.28 15.40
N TYR A 49 -0.02 2.21 15.20
CA TYR A 49 -0.31 3.64 15.21
C TYR A 49 -1.36 4.03 14.15
N LEU A 50 -1.27 3.48 12.94
CA LEU A 50 -2.26 3.73 11.90
C LEU A 50 -3.64 3.17 12.28
N CYS A 51 -3.72 1.98 12.89
CA CYS A 51 -4.98 1.43 13.39
C CYS A 51 -5.64 2.38 14.40
N GLU A 52 -4.89 2.84 15.37
CA GLU A 52 -5.38 3.72 16.44
C GLU A 52 -5.86 5.07 15.90
N HIS A 53 -5.16 5.62 14.91
CA HIS A 53 -5.37 6.98 14.42
C HIS A 53 -6.08 7.08 13.07
N PHE A 54 -6.52 5.96 12.48
CA PHE A 54 -7.12 5.95 11.14
C PHE A 54 -8.33 6.91 11.02
N HIS A 55 -9.16 6.96 12.05
CA HIS A 55 -10.33 7.83 12.12
C HIS A 55 -9.98 9.34 12.17
N THR A 56 -8.74 9.69 12.50
CA THR A 56 -8.25 11.08 12.56
C THR A 56 -7.58 11.54 11.29
N LEU A 57 -7.35 10.65 10.33
CA LEU A 57 -6.72 10.99 9.06
C LEU A 57 -7.48 12.10 8.34
N PRO A 58 -6.81 13.08 7.76
CA PRO A 58 -7.49 14.11 6.95
C PRO A 58 -8.01 13.57 5.63
N LEU A 59 -7.37 12.52 5.08
CA LEU A 59 -7.68 12.00 3.75
C LEU A 59 -7.21 10.55 3.61
N VAL A 60 -8.05 9.72 2.96
CA VAL A 60 -7.62 8.44 2.36
C VAL A 60 -7.97 8.47 0.88
N VAL A 61 -7.01 8.20 0.00
CA VAL A 61 -7.27 8.03 -1.44
C VAL A 61 -7.37 6.54 -1.75
N VAL A 62 -8.53 6.13 -2.29
CA VAL A 62 -8.81 4.75 -2.71
C VAL A 62 -8.66 4.67 -4.22
N PHE A 63 -7.71 3.86 -4.69
CA PHE A 63 -7.54 3.59 -6.11
C PHE A 63 -8.44 2.46 -6.55
N CYS A 64 -9.23 2.75 -7.61
CA CYS A 64 -10.17 1.82 -8.21
C CYS A 64 -9.72 1.44 -9.62
N PHE A 65 -9.90 0.18 -9.96
CA PHE A 65 -9.64 -0.35 -11.30
C PHE A 65 -10.91 -0.99 -11.89
N ASN A 66 -10.92 -1.13 -13.20
CA ASN A 66 -11.97 -1.89 -13.89
C ASN A 66 -11.31 -3.07 -14.62
N ALA A 67 -11.60 -4.28 -14.15
CA ALA A 67 -10.99 -5.50 -14.69
C ALA A 67 -11.27 -5.68 -16.20
N ASN A 68 -12.39 -5.17 -16.71
CA ASN A 68 -12.73 -5.27 -18.13
C ASN A 68 -11.82 -4.41 -19.03
N HIS A 69 -11.08 -3.47 -18.46
CA HIS A 69 -10.16 -2.58 -19.18
C HIS A 69 -8.68 -2.95 -18.96
N MET A 70 -8.41 -4.10 -18.32
CA MET A 70 -7.05 -4.53 -18.01
C MET A 70 -6.56 -5.55 -19.04
N ALA A 71 -5.41 -5.25 -19.66
CA ALA A 71 -4.67 -6.23 -20.45
C ALA A 71 -3.71 -7.01 -19.55
N ILE A 72 -4.07 -8.24 -19.20
CA ILE A 72 -3.24 -9.11 -18.34
C ILE A 72 -2.49 -10.07 -19.27
N THR A 73 -1.32 -9.64 -19.74
CA THR A 73 -0.52 -10.36 -20.72
C THR A 73 0.21 -11.57 -20.16
N ASP A 74 0.19 -11.77 -18.86
CA ASP A 74 0.81 -12.90 -18.15
C ASP A 74 -0.24 -13.82 -17.47
N ALA A 75 -1.51 -13.77 -17.94
CA ALA A 75 -2.59 -14.55 -17.34
C ALA A 75 -2.40 -16.08 -17.52
N ASP A 76 -1.78 -16.48 -18.62
CA ASP A 76 -1.60 -17.90 -18.97
C ASP A 76 -0.30 -18.51 -18.41
N LEU A 77 0.46 -17.74 -17.63
CA LEU A 77 1.69 -18.26 -17.01
C LEU A 77 1.39 -18.97 -15.69
N ASP A 78 2.13 -20.05 -15.42
CA ASP A 78 2.04 -20.82 -14.18
C ASP A 78 2.70 -20.08 -12.99
N ARG A 79 2.22 -18.89 -12.71
CA ARG A 79 2.57 -18.06 -11.56
C ARG A 79 1.51 -16.95 -11.35
N PRO A 80 1.44 -16.35 -10.15
CA PRO A 80 0.58 -15.18 -9.96
C PRO A 80 0.89 -14.07 -10.98
N SER A 81 -0.16 -13.46 -11.56
CA SER A 81 -0.01 -12.31 -12.43
C SER A 81 0.54 -11.11 -11.65
N VAL A 82 1.47 -10.39 -12.28
CA VAL A 82 2.00 -9.11 -11.78
C VAL A 82 1.75 -7.95 -12.76
N VAL A 83 1.28 -8.26 -13.96
CA VAL A 83 1.05 -7.27 -15.03
C VAL A 83 -0.26 -6.52 -14.81
N GLY A 84 -1.29 -7.19 -14.26
CA GLY A 84 -2.63 -6.60 -14.08
C GLY A 84 -2.65 -5.27 -13.31
N GLY A 85 -1.74 -5.09 -12.36
CA GLY A 85 -1.62 -3.85 -11.58
C GLY A 85 -0.71 -2.78 -12.20
N GLY A 86 -0.01 -3.08 -13.30
CA GLY A 86 1.07 -2.23 -13.84
C GLY A 86 0.70 -0.76 -14.00
N SER A 87 -0.42 -0.46 -14.67
CA SER A 87 -0.87 0.93 -14.88
C SER A 87 -1.40 1.61 -13.63
N VAL A 88 -2.00 0.86 -12.72
CA VAL A 88 -2.59 1.42 -11.50
C VAL A 88 -1.51 1.76 -10.50
N TYR A 89 -0.58 0.84 -10.22
CA TYR A 89 0.47 1.07 -9.23
C TYR A 89 1.49 2.12 -9.64
N THR A 90 1.70 2.35 -10.92
CA THR A 90 2.49 3.50 -11.40
C THR A 90 1.79 4.83 -11.10
N ALA A 91 0.46 4.89 -11.22
CA ALA A 91 -0.32 6.07 -10.82
C ALA A 91 -0.31 6.28 -9.29
N VAL A 92 -0.39 5.19 -8.51
CA VAL A 92 -0.22 5.23 -7.04
C VAL A 92 1.13 5.82 -6.67
N GLN A 93 2.21 5.33 -7.30
CA GLN A 93 3.56 5.83 -7.04
C GLN A 93 3.69 7.32 -7.38
N ASN A 94 3.11 7.77 -8.49
CA ASN A 94 3.11 9.19 -8.85
C ASN A 94 2.37 10.06 -7.82
N LEU A 95 1.22 9.59 -7.30
CA LEU A 95 0.54 10.29 -6.20
C LEU A 95 1.43 10.40 -4.97
N MET A 96 2.08 9.31 -4.57
CA MET A 96 2.95 9.30 -3.40
C MET A 96 4.15 10.23 -3.55
N LEU A 97 4.75 10.29 -4.75
CA LEU A 97 5.84 11.23 -5.05
C LEU A 97 5.35 12.69 -5.02
N ALA A 98 4.21 12.98 -5.65
CA ALA A 98 3.62 14.31 -5.60
C ALA A 98 3.28 14.74 -4.16
N ALA A 99 2.68 13.85 -3.35
CA ALA A 99 2.44 14.11 -1.93
C ALA A 99 3.73 14.49 -1.20
N ARG A 100 4.83 13.78 -1.49
CA ARG A 100 6.13 14.07 -0.89
C ARG A 100 6.64 15.47 -1.24
N THR A 101 6.45 15.95 -2.47
CA THR A 101 6.86 17.30 -2.88
C THR A 101 6.05 18.39 -2.19
N GLU A 102 4.81 18.09 -1.82
CA GLU A 102 3.90 18.99 -1.08
C GLU A 102 4.05 18.87 0.46
N GLY A 103 5.04 18.10 0.95
CA GLY A 103 5.25 17.89 2.37
C GLY A 103 4.19 17.00 3.04
N VAL A 104 3.38 16.30 2.25
CA VAL A 104 2.34 15.39 2.75
C VAL A 104 2.92 13.99 2.94
N GLY A 105 2.71 13.41 4.11
CA GLY A 105 3.00 12.01 4.41
C GLY A 105 1.93 11.09 3.84
N CYS A 106 2.34 9.92 3.36
CA CYS A 106 1.43 8.90 2.88
C CYS A 106 2.02 7.50 3.02
N VAL A 107 1.15 6.50 3.06
CA VAL A 107 1.54 5.09 3.05
C VAL A 107 0.60 4.32 2.14
N LEU A 108 1.15 3.35 1.40
CA LEU A 108 0.34 2.42 0.61
C LEU A 108 -0.04 1.22 1.47
N THR A 109 -1.32 0.90 1.53
CA THR A 109 -1.82 -0.35 2.09
C THR A 109 -2.77 -1.05 1.12
N THR A 110 -2.74 -2.39 1.15
CA THR A 110 -3.64 -3.27 0.40
C THR A 110 -4.51 -4.12 1.33
N LEU A 111 -4.39 -3.95 2.64
CA LEU A 111 -5.14 -4.77 3.62
C LEU A 111 -6.65 -4.62 3.47
N LEU A 112 -7.13 -3.43 3.09
CA LEU A 112 -8.55 -3.20 2.84
C LEU A 112 -9.08 -3.94 1.59
N CYS A 113 -8.21 -4.50 0.74
CA CYS A 113 -8.65 -5.39 -0.34
C CYS A 113 -9.25 -6.71 0.19
N PHE A 114 -8.87 -7.16 1.38
CA PHE A 114 -9.54 -8.28 2.05
C PHE A 114 -11.00 -7.98 2.45
N GLU A 115 -11.33 -6.70 2.57
CA GLU A 115 -12.67 -6.20 2.89
C GLU A 115 -13.28 -5.43 1.70
N GLU A 116 -12.90 -5.76 0.48
CA GLU A 116 -13.27 -5.00 -0.72
C GLU A 116 -14.78 -4.78 -0.84
N SER A 117 -15.58 -5.81 -0.56
CA SER A 117 -17.04 -5.69 -0.64
C SER A 117 -17.59 -4.64 0.33
N ALA A 118 -17.11 -4.62 1.58
CA ALA A 118 -17.52 -3.63 2.57
C ALA A 118 -17.04 -2.21 2.21
N VAL A 119 -15.81 -2.10 1.67
CA VAL A 119 -15.28 -0.81 1.19
C VAL A 119 -16.09 -0.29 0.01
N LYS A 120 -16.45 -1.15 -0.94
CA LYS A 120 -17.29 -0.78 -2.10
C LYS A 120 -18.67 -0.31 -1.67
N GLU A 121 -19.32 -1.03 -0.75
CA GLU A 121 -20.61 -0.65 -0.20
C GLU A 121 -20.54 0.71 0.51
N LEU A 122 -19.55 0.89 1.40
CA LEU A 122 -19.33 2.13 2.16
C LEU A 122 -19.11 3.36 1.25
N LEU A 123 -18.38 3.17 0.14
CA LEU A 123 -17.99 4.24 -0.78
C LEU A 123 -18.87 4.31 -2.03
N GLU A 124 -19.91 3.46 -2.13
CA GLU A 124 -20.84 3.39 -3.26
C GLU A 124 -20.11 3.15 -4.60
N ILE A 125 -19.08 2.28 -4.58
CA ILE A 125 -18.30 1.92 -5.77
C ILE A 125 -19.08 0.84 -6.54
N PRO A 126 -19.57 1.15 -7.74
CA PRO A 126 -20.39 0.21 -8.50
C PRO A 126 -19.55 -0.87 -9.19
N ASP A 127 -20.18 -2.00 -9.51
CA ASP A 127 -19.60 -2.97 -10.43
C ASP A 127 -19.45 -2.36 -11.83
N PRO A 128 -18.45 -2.77 -12.61
CA PRO A 128 -17.42 -3.77 -12.33
C PRO A 128 -16.12 -3.20 -11.72
N TRP A 129 -16.20 -2.11 -10.96
CA TRP A 129 -15.03 -1.51 -10.33
C TRP A 129 -14.63 -2.27 -9.06
N GLY A 130 -13.32 -2.54 -8.93
CA GLY A 130 -12.68 -3.04 -7.72
C GLY A 130 -11.73 -2.02 -7.12
N THR A 131 -11.20 -2.32 -5.92
CA THR A 131 -10.19 -1.50 -5.24
C THR A 131 -8.85 -2.22 -5.21
N CYS A 132 -7.73 -1.50 -5.26
CA CYS A 132 -6.40 -2.12 -5.30
C CYS A 132 -5.38 -1.48 -4.35
N ALA A 133 -5.50 -0.20 -4.08
CA ALA A 133 -4.59 0.51 -3.18
C ALA A 133 -5.35 1.58 -2.40
N HIS A 134 -5.04 1.65 -1.12
CA HIS A 134 -5.61 2.61 -0.19
C HIS A 134 -4.46 3.43 0.37
N ILE A 135 -4.54 4.75 0.24
CA ILE A 135 -3.44 5.66 0.58
C ILE A 135 -3.88 6.61 1.69
N PRO A 136 -3.70 6.23 2.97
CA PRO A 136 -3.76 7.16 4.08
C PRO A 136 -2.79 8.32 3.87
N MET A 137 -3.26 9.55 4.04
CA MET A 137 -2.47 10.76 3.81
C MET A 137 -2.67 11.75 4.94
N GLY A 138 -1.61 12.49 5.29
CA GLY A 138 -1.64 13.53 6.31
C GLY A 138 -0.31 14.24 6.44
N TYR A 139 -0.28 15.33 7.20
CA TYR A 139 0.98 16.00 7.49
C TYR A 139 1.78 15.18 8.52
N PRO A 140 3.06 14.88 8.23
CA PRO A 140 3.87 14.05 9.11
C PRO A 140 4.19 14.79 10.41
N VAL A 141 4.12 14.08 11.53
CA VAL A 141 4.62 14.54 12.81
C VAL A 141 6.14 14.29 12.85
N LEU A 142 6.90 15.11 13.58
CA LEU A 142 8.33 14.93 13.77
C LEU A 142 9.20 14.94 12.50
N GLY A 143 8.88 15.81 11.55
CA GLY A 143 9.77 16.10 10.41
C GLY A 143 9.74 15.12 9.25
N GLY A 144 8.86 14.13 9.28
CA GLY A 144 8.56 13.31 8.11
C GLY A 144 9.33 11.98 8.02
N TYR A 145 9.71 11.60 6.80
CA TYR A 145 10.30 10.30 6.51
C TYR A 145 11.74 10.16 7.01
N GLY A 146 12.03 9.07 7.70
CA GLY A 146 13.39 8.68 8.04
C GLY A 146 14.16 8.13 6.83
N PRO A 147 15.49 7.97 6.98
CA PRO A 147 16.31 7.36 5.94
C PRO A 147 15.90 5.90 5.71
N THR A 148 15.87 5.49 4.45
CA THR A 148 15.61 4.12 4.07
C THR A 148 16.89 3.42 3.62
N SER A 149 17.12 2.20 4.14
CA SER A 149 18.21 1.36 3.65
C SER A 149 17.84 0.74 2.30
N ARG A 150 18.78 0.74 1.36
CA ARG A 150 18.65 0.10 0.06
C ARG A 150 19.87 -0.76 -0.22
N ARG A 151 19.66 -1.86 -0.94
CA ARG A 151 20.77 -2.65 -1.44
C ARG A 151 21.53 -1.84 -2.49
N PRO A 152 22.86 -1.99 -2.60
CA PRO A 152 23.63 -1.39 -3.72
C PRO A 152 23.05 -1.87 -5.06
N VAL A 153 23.07 -0.99 -6.06
CA VAL A 153 22.58 -1.31 -7.41
C VAL A 153 23.29 -2.54 -7.99
N SER A 154 24.59 -2.69 -7.73
CA SER A 154 25.39 -3.85 -8.13
C SER A 154 24.89 -5.21 -7.62
N LYS A 155 23.99 -5.23 -6.64
CA LYS A 155 23.34 -6.45 -6.12
C LYS A 155 21.97 -6.72 -6.74
N MET A 156 21.50 -5.85 -7.62
CA MET A 156 20.14 -5.89 -8.18
C MET A 156 20.12 -5.76 -9.71
N LEU A 157 21.23 -5.35 -10.32
CA LEU A 157 21.32 -5.11 -11.75
C LEU A 157 22.35 -6.03 -12.39
N TYR A 158 21.90 -6.69 -13.43
CA TYR A 158 22.69 -7.60 -14.25
C TYR A 158 22.70 -7.10 -15.70
N GLN A 159 23.79 -7.34 -16.41
CA GLN A 159 23.95 -6.92 -17.80
C GLN A 159 23.71 -8.11 -18.75
N ASN A 160 22.80 -7.95 -19.66
CA ASN A 160 22.44 -8.89 -20.73
C ASN A 160 21.85 -10.24 -20.24
N THR A 161 22.44 -10.88 -19.24
CA THR A 161 21.97 -12.18 -18.71
C THR A 161 21.89 -12.15 -17.20
N TRP A 162 21.03 -13.00 -16.63
CA TRP A 162 20.90 -13.15 -15.19
C TRP A 162 22.24 -13.53 -14.54
N GLN A 163 22.59 -12.90 -13.44
CA GLN A 163 23.85 -13.04 -12.69
C GLN A 163 25.13 -12.53 -13.36
N THR A 164 25.09 -11.99 -14.56
CA THR A 164 26.24 -11.28 -15.12
C THR A 164 26.34 -9.88 -14.49
N PRO A 165 27.36 -9.57 -13.70
CA PRO A 165 27.50 -8.25 -13.08
C PRO A 165 27.45 -7.14 -14.14
N ALA A 166 26.70 -6.07 -13.85
CA ALA A 166 26.72 -4.90 -14.72
C ALA A 166 28.02 -4.11 -14.47
N ASP A 167 28.72 -3.82 -15.55
CA ASP A 167 29.87 -2.93 -15.57
C ASP A 167 29.44 -1.57 -16.16
N PHE A 168 29.62 -0.52 -15.40
CA PHE A 168 29.24 0.83 -15.81
C PHE A 168 30.44 1.71 -16.15
N GLY A 169 31.67 1.12 -16.23
CA GLY A 169 32.91 1.84 -16.54
C GLY A 169 33.45 2.65 -15.37
#